data_b32e261224240fa2a6f4f6ec2873125a
#
_entry.id   b32e261224240fa2a6f4f6ec2873125a
#
_cell.length_a   1.000
_cell.length_b   1.000
_cell.length_c   1.000
_cell.angle_alpha   90.00
_cell.angle_beta   90.00
_cell.angle_gamma   90.00
#
_symmetry.space_group_name_H-M   'P 1'
#
loop_
_entity.id
_entity.type
_entity.pdbx_description
1 polymer ?
#
loop_
_entity_poly.entity_id
_entity_poly.type
_entity_poly.pdbx_seq_one_letter_code
_entity_poly.pdbx_strand_id
1 'polypeptide(L)'
;MVNLQRRLLTTMIALSVVVPVVAGAAPLLGQETVYVMSNNVEKNQVIAFERKNDGSYFEKNRFDTLGRGSGGVNDPLESQGSLTLNADHTVLFAANAGSGNITVFRVLGGSLWVTDKEPSGGSQPVSIAEWGNTIYVLNSGGAGNVTAFRLNGSGQLHPIANATAFLSANATGGSSISVSPDGETVAVVERIAGNIDTFHVNADGMLSAAVVNPSTGAGAFSARFAPDGKLIVSETGPANEVDGSAISSYTVLPNGKLAAVSQSVPTDGAANCWNAITPDGKHVYVSNAGSSNIAGFTIGTSGTLAPIAGTIVGSNPDGSTNLDIAISGDGKFLYSLNGEVGTVGVFAVRPDGTLDEVTQIPGLPAAAGFNGIAAL
;
A
#
# COMPACT_ATOMS: atom_id res chain seq x y z
N MET A 1 -29.28 -57.12 -68.95
CA MET A 1 -29.04 -55.67 -68.79
C MET A 1 -28.88 -55.44 -67.30
N VAL A 2 -27.64 -55.35 -66.81
CA VAL A 2 -27.29 -55.20 -65.38
C VAL A 2 -26.72 -53.79 -65.22
N ASN A 3 -27.40 -52.92 -64.46
CA ASN A 3 -26.94 -51.56 -64.14
C ASN A 3 -26.03 -51.60 -62.95
N LEU A 4 -24.75 -51.23 -63.12
CA LEU A 4 -23.75 -51.12 -62.13
C LEU A 4 -23.70 -49.64 -61.64
N GLN A 5 -24.24 -49.36 -60.47
CA GLN A 5 -24.07 -48.04 -59.82
C GLN A 5 -22.74 -48.04 -59.03
N ARG A 6 -21.80 -47.20 -59.46
CA ARG A 6 -20.57 -46.91 -58.72
C ARG A 6 -20.89 -45.90 -57.61
N ARG A 7 -20.69 -46.30 -56.33
CA ARG A 7 -20.67 -45.39 -55.21
C ARG A 7 -19.27 -44.82 -55.07
N LEU A 8 -19.16 -43.50 -55.24
CA LEU A 8 -17.93 -42.74 -54.86
C LEU A 8 -17.93 -42.56 -53.34
N LEU A 9 -16.94 -43.13 -52.67
CA LEU A 9 -16.61 -42.82 -51.26
C LEU A 9 -15.74 -41.57 -51.25
N THR A 10 -16.27 -40.47 -50.73
CA THR A 10 -15.48 -39.25 -50.46
C THR A 10 -14.91 -39.35 -49.05
N THR A 11 -13.61 -39.59 -48.95
CA THR A 11 -12.89 -39.59 -47.67
C THR A 11 -12.60 -38.15 -47.29
N MET A 12 -13.28 -37.63 -46.27
CA MET A 12 -12.91 -36.35 -45.64
C MET A 12 -11.71 -36.57 -44.72
N ILE A 13 -10.57 -36.01 -45.09
CA ILE A 13 -9.41 -35.90 -44.22
C ILE A 13 -9.64 -34.66 -43.32
N ALA A 14 -9.92 -34.89 -42.04
CA ALA A 14 -9.96 -33.84 -41.06
C ALA A 14 -8.53 -33.43 -40.69
N LEU A 15 -8.12 -32.26 -41.14
CA LEU A 15 -6.85 -31.63 -40.73
C LEU A 15 -7.01 -31.07 -39.32
N SER A 16 -6.53 -31.76 -38.31
CA SER A 16 -6.45 -31.23 -36.94
C SER A 16 -5.32 -30.20 -36.86
N VAL A 17 -5.68 -28.90 -36.77
CA VAL A 17 -4.73 -27.84 -36.46
C VAL A 17 -4.41 -27.93 -34.96
N VAL A 18 -3.24 -28.45 -34.63
CA VAL A 18 -2.68 -28.34 -33.27
C VAL A 18 -2.18 -26.92 -33.11
N VAL A 19 -2.98 -26.07 -32.42
CA VAL A 19 -2.49 -24.78 -31.94
C VAL A 19 -1.58 -25.04 -30.78
N PRO A 20 -0.28 -24.65 -30.82
CA PRO A 20 0.56 -24.77 -29.66
C PRO A 20 0.00 -23.85 -28.57
N VAL A 21 -0.43 -24.40 -27.44
CA VAL A 21 -0.67 -23.65 -26.22
C VAL A 21 0.72 -23.13 -25.79
N VAL A 22 0.99 -21.86 -26.03
CA VAL A 22 2.10 -21.16 -25.41
C VAL A 22 1.77 -21.20 -23.92
N ALA A 23 2.40 -22.12 -23.19
CA ALA A 23 2.41 -22.06 -21.73
C ALA A 23 2.97 -20.69 -21.37
N GLY A 24 2.12 -19.82 -20.85
CA GLY A 24 2.56 -18.56 -20.27
C GLY A 24 3.69 -18.91 -19.29
N ALA A 25 4.87 -18.30 -19.46
CA ALA A 25 5.91 -18.42 -18.49
C ALA A 25 5.28 -18.07 -17.13
N ALA A 26 5.32 -19.01 -16.19
CA ALA A 26 5.01 -18.69 -14.80
C ALA A 26 5.86 -17.45 -14.45
N PRO A 27 5.29 -16.42 -13.79
CA PRO A 27 6.09 -15.31 -13.35
C PRO A 27 7.25 -15.93 -12.56
N LEU A 28 8.48 -15.55 -12.91
CA LEU A 28 9.65 -15.87 -12.11
C LEU A 28 9.26 -15.37 -10.72
N LEU A 29 9.04 -16.29 -9.78
CA LEU A 29 8.81 -15.95 -8.37
C LEU A 29 9.99 -15.06 -8.01
N GLY A 30 9.74 -13.75 -7.90
CA GLY A 30 10.75 -12.76 -7.62
C GLY A 30 11.40 -13.15 -6.30
N GLN A 31 12.73 -13.08 -6.23
CA GLN A 31 13.40 -13.19 -4.95
C GLN A 31 12.76 -12.17 -4.02
N GLU A 32 12.46 -12.56 -2.78
CA GLU A 32 11.86 -11.66 -1.79
C GLU A 32 12.66 -10.36 -1.73
N THR A 33 12.03 -9.28 -2.13
CA THR A 33 12.64 -7.96 -2.21
C THR A 33 11.80 -6.97 -1.44
N VAL A 34 12.41 -6.21 -0.54
CA VAL A 34 11.79 -5.08 0.13
C VAL A 34 12.40 -3.78 -0.37
N TYR A 35 11.54 -2.81 -0.65
CA TYR A 35 11.89 -1.48 -1.12
C TYR A 35 11.63 -0.47 -0.01
N VAL A 36 12.57 0.45 0.20
CA VAL A 36 12.45 1.55 1.16
C VAL A 36 12.77 2.86 0.46
N MET A 37 11.97 3.90 0.68
CA MET A 37 12.20 5.21 0.08
C MET A 37 12.96 6.14 1.03
N SER A 38 13.99 6.80 0.52
CA SER A 38 14.87 7.65 1.33
C SER A 38 14.26 9.00 1.73
N ASN A 39 13.27 9.47 0.97
CA ASN A 39 12.66 10.80 1.14
C ASN A 39 13.69 11.96 1.25
N ASN A 40 14.87 11.81 0.68
CA ASN A 40 15.97 12.77 0.79
C ASN A 40 15.70 14.05 -0.02
N VAL A 41 16.03 15.22 0.54
CA VAL A 41 15.76 16.55 -0.05
C VAL A 41 16.55 16.85 -1.31
N GLU A 42 17.74 16.27 -1.44
CA GLU A 42 18.58 16.51 -2.61
C GLU A 42 18.27 15.51 -3.72
N LYS A 43 18.07 14.26 -3.33
CA LYS A 43 17.88 13.14 -4.24
C LYS A 43 17.08 12.03 -3.59
N ASN A 44 15.79 11.94 -3.93
CA ASN A 44 14.97 10.84 -3.44
C ASN A 44 15.34 9.54 -4.16
N GLN A 45 15.49 8.45 -3.41
CA GLN A 45 15.88 7.14 -3.92
C GLN A 45 15.03 6.03 -3.32
N VAL A 46 14.83 4.97 -4.09
CA VAL A 46 14.32 3.70 -3.63
C VAL A 46 15.48 2.74 -3.44
N ILE A 47 15.64 2.21 -2.24
CA ILE A 47 16.67 1.25 -1.86
C ILE A 47 16.01 -0.13 -1.86
N ALA A 48 16.57 -1.08 -2.61
CA ALA A 48 16.11 -2.45 -2.67
C ALA A 48 17.01 -3.37 -1.84
N PHE A 49 16.42 -4.11 -0.93
CA PHE A 49 17.05 -5.20 -0.20
C PHE A 49 16.50 -6.53 -0.68
N GLU A 50 17.39 -7.44 -1.02
CA GLU A 50 17.04 -8.77 -1.56
C GLU A 50 17.45 -9.86 -0.58
N ARG A 51 16.59 -10.86 -0.40
CA ARG A 51 16.85 -12.01 0.45
C ARG A 51 17.70 -13.05 -0.29
N LYS A 52 18.76 -13.51 0.36
CA LYS A 52 19.59 -14.62 -0.10
C LYS A 52 19.00 -15.98 0.26
N ASN A 53 19.53 -17.04 -0.35
CA ASN A 53 19.12 -18.40 -0.06
C ASN A 53 19.37 -18.84 1.40
N ASP A 54 20.31 -18.19 2.09
CA ASP A 54 20.60 -18.44 3.52
C ASP A 54 19.66 -17.66 4.47
N GLY A 55 18.71 -16.91 3.91
CA GLY A 55 17.75 -16.08 4.65
C GLY A 55 18.25 -14.69 5.02
N SER A 56 19.53 -14.37 4.81
CA SER A 56 20.07 -13.03 5.04
C SER A 56 19.65 -12.06 3.93
N TYR A 57 19.67 -10.75 4.23
CA TYR A 57 19.38 -9.70 3.26
C TYR A 57 20.63 -8.90 2.92
N PHE A 58 20.65 -8.31 1.72
CA PHE A 58 21.69 -7.38 1.30
C PHE A 58 21.08 -6.25 0.48
N GLU A 59 21.67 -5.06 0.54
CA GLU A 59 21.33 -3.97 -0.35
C GLU A 59 21.71 -4.35 -1.79
N LYS A 60 20.70 -4.55 -2.63
CA LYS A 60 20.89 -4.93 -4.04
C LYS A 60 21.28 -3.73 -4.87
N ASN A 61 20.55 -2.62 -4.69
CA ASN A 61 20.75 -1.39 -5.46
C ASN A 61 20.00 -0.21 -4.85
N ARG A 62 20.36 1.01 -5.28
CA ARG A 62 19.62 2.25 -5.06
C ARG A 62 19.19 2.83 -6.39
N PHE A 63 17.91 3.10 -6.51
CA PHE A 63 17.28 3.59 -7.74
C PHE A 63 16.86 5.06 -7.54
N ASP A 64 17.30 5.93 -8.44
CA ASP A 64 16.93 7.33 -8.43
C ASP A 64 15.47 7.51 -8.84
N THR A 65 14.69 8.23 -8.05
CA THR A 65 13.32 8.60 -8.42
C THR A 65 13.29 9.78 -9.41
N LEU A 66 14.42 10.37 -9.73
CA LEU A 66 14.54 11.61 -10.50
C LEU A 66 13.79 12.81 -9.88
N GLY A 67 13.41 12.67 -8.61
CA GLY A 67 12.72 13.67 -7.81
C GLY A 67 13.42 13.91 -6.47
N ARG A 68 12.79 14.73 -5.64
CA ARG A 68 13.27 15.07 -4.29
C ARG A 68 12.22 14.77 -3.25
N GLY A 69 12.65 14.23 -2.12
CA GLY A 69 11.83 14.10 -0.93
C GLY A 69 11.67 15.42 -0.17
N SER A 70 10.88 15.40 0.88
CA SER A 70 10.72 16.55 1.79
C SER A 70 11.88 16.69 2.79
N GLY A 71 12.67 15.62 2.97
CA GLY A 71 13.64 15.52 4.05
C GLY A 71 12.96 15.43 5.42
N GLY A 72 13.69 15.74 6.45
CA GLY A 72 13.22 15.63 7.84
C GLY A 72 13.94 14.53 8.60
N VAL A 73 13.47 14.21 9.80
CA VAL A 73 14.09 13.22 10.69
C VAL A 73 13.14 12.06 10.93
N ASN A 74 12.05 12.30 11.66
CA ASN A 74 11.07 11.28 12.03
C ASN A 74 9.76 11.54 11.29
N ASP A 75 9.26 10.55 10.56
CA ASP A 75 7.99 10.58 9.80
C ASP A 75 7.68 11.93 9.12
N PRO A 76 8.57 12.47 8.30
CA PRO A 76 8.39 13.82 7.75
C PRO A 76 7.23 13.95 6.76
N LEU A 77 6.70 12.86 6.26
CA LEU A 77 5.52 12.84 5.40
C LEU A 77 4.22 12.69 6.19
N GLU A 78 4.31 12.18 7.42
CA GLU A 78 3.15 11.87 8.28
C GLU A 78 2.08 11.12 7.48
N SER A 79 2.51 10.05 6.78
CA SER A 79 1.64 9.37 5.82
C SER A 79 1.96 7.88 5.65
N GLN A 80 1.02 7.16 5.04
CA GLN A 80 1.22 5.80 4.55
C GLN A 80 0.98 5.73 3.04
N GLY A 81 1.81 4.93 2.34
CA GLY A 81 1.65 4.66 0.91
C GLY A 81 2.39 5.65 0.01
N SER A 82 3.43 6.32 0.51
CA SER A 82 4.33 7.16 -0.30
C SER A 82 5.19 6.34 -1.28
N LEU A 83 5.35 5.05 -1.01
CA LEU A 83 5.94 4.04 -1.88
C LEU A 83 4.94 2.87 -2.00
N THR A 84 4.44 2.59 -3.21
CA THR A 84 3.35 1.63 -3.40
C THR A 84 3.58 0.77 -4.64
N LEU A 85 3.49 -0.57 -4.49
CA LEU A 85 3.41 -1.51 -5.62
C LEU A 85 1.97 -1.57 -6.14
N ASN A 86 1.81 -1.78 -7.45
CA ASN A 86 0.51 -2.13 -8.01
C ASN A 86 0.13 -3.57 -7.65
N ALA A 87 -1.13 -3.94 -7.88
CA ALA A 87 -1.69 -5.23 -7.44
C ALA A 87 -0.97 -6.46 -8.00
N ASP A 88 -0.38 -6.38 -9.21
CA ASP A 88 0.38 -7.48 -9.83
C ASP A 88 1.90 -7.40 -9.58
N HIS A 89 2.36 -6.44 -8.79
CA HIS A 89 3.76 -6.22 -8.41
C HIS A 89 4.71 -5.96 -9.59
N THR A 90 4.18 -5.48 -10.70
CA THR A 90 4.98 -5.17 -11.90
C THR A 90 5.37 -3.70 -12.01
N VAL A 91 4.73 -2.83 -11.22
CA VAL A 91 4.97 -1.38 -11.18
C VAL A 91 5.10 -0.92 -9.73
N LEU A 92 6.08 -0.05 -9.47
CA LEU A 92 6.26 0.65 -8.20
C LEU A 92 6.13 2.15 -8.42
N PHE A 93 5.33 2.79 -7.58
CA PHE A 93 5.13 4.24 -7.57
C PHE A 93 5.84 4.85 -6.37
N ALA A 94 6.52 5.98 -6.57
CA ALA A 94 7.20 6.73 -5.52
C ALA A 94 6.75 8.19 -5.52
N ALA A 95 6.27 8.68 -4.38
CA ALA A 95 5.93 10.08 -4.17
C ALA A 95 7.18 10.90 -3.86
N ASN A 96 7.42 11.97 -4.62
CA ASN A 96 8.52 12.92 -4.39
C ASN A 96 7.94 14.20 -3.79
N ALA A 97 7.71 14.19 -2.48
CA ALA A 97 6.98 15.24 -1.78
C ALA A 97 7.64 16.62 -1.90
N GLY A 98 8.98 16.68 -1.91
CA GLY A 98 9.73 17.92 -2.01
C GLY A 98 9.77 18.52 -3.42
N SER A 99 9.57 17.72 -4.48
CA SER A 99 9.53 18.21 -5.87
C SER A 99 8.15 18.17 -6.51
N GLY A 100 7.11 17.70 -5.78
CA GLY A 100 5.72 17.75 -6.24
C GLY A 100 5.43 16.85 -7.44
N ASN A 101 6.10 15.69 -7.53
CA ASN A 101 5.89 14.74 -8.63
C ASN A 101 5.88 13.29 -8.13
N ILE A 102 5.46 12.39 -8.98
CA ILE A 102 5.47 10.94 -8.75
C ILE A 102 6.35 10.28 -9.80
N THR A 103 7.06 9.23 -9.40
CA THR A 103 7.90 8.43 -10.30
C THR A 103 7.31 7.04 -10.44
N VAL A 104 7.30 6.54 -11.66
CA VAL A 104 6.85 5.20 -12.01
C VAL A 104 8.07 4.34 -12.34
N PHE A 105 8.17 3.21 -11.71
CA PHE A 105 9.16 2.19 -12.02
C PHE A 105 8.50 0.92 -12.52
N ARG A 106 9.04 0.32 -13.55
CA ARG A 106 8.79 -1.08 -13.87
C ARG A 106 9.63 -1.95 -12.96
N VAL A 107 9.00 -2.98 -12.38
CA VAL A 107 9.64 -3.98 -11.53
C VAL A 107 9.98 -5.22 -12.36
N LEU A 108 11.22 -5.68 -12.31
CA LEU A 108 11.64 -6.91 -12.97
C LEU A 108 12.74 -7.61 -12.16
N GLY A 109 12.42 -8.77 -11.56
CA GLY A 109 13.35 -9.53 -10.73
C GLY A 109 13.95 -8.72 -9.59
N GLY A 110 13.12 -7.91 -8.90
CA GLY A 110 13.55 -7.05 -7.79
C GLY A 110 14.35 -5.80 -8.20
N SER A 111 14.64 -5.60 -9.49
CA SER A 111 15.26 -4.38 -10.01
C SER A 111 14.21 -3.41 -10.52
N LEU A 112 14.53 -2.11 -10.51
CA LEU A 112 13.62 -1.03 -10.88
C LEU A 112 14.16 -0.27 -12.09
N TRP A 113 13.27 0.05 -13.04
CA TRP A 113 13.55 0.92 -14.19
C TRP A 113 12.53 2.05 -14.24
N VAL A 114 12.98 3.29 -14.20
CA VAL A 114 12.08 4.44 -14.36
C VAL A 114 11.44 4.38 -15.74
N THR A 115 10.13 4.40 -15.78
CA THR A 115 9.34 4.47 -17.01
C THR A 115 8.71 5.84 -17.19
N ASP A 116 8.48 6.56 -16.09
CA ASP A 116 7.88 7.88 -16.13
C ASP A 116 8.15 8.69 -14.86
N LYS A 117 7.99 10.01 -14.97
CA LYS A 117 7.94 10.95 -13.86
C LYS A 117 7.01 12.11 -14.21
N GLU A 118 5.89 12.21 -13.51
CA GLU A 118 4.84 13.19 -13.78
C GLU A 118 4.61 14.13 -12.58
N PRO A 119 4.26 15.42 -12.80
CA PRO A 119 3.75 16.27 -11.75
C PRO A 119 2.56 15.60 -11.04
N SER A 120 2.52 15.66 -9.72
CA SER A 120 1.44 15.04 -8.93
C SER A 120 0.07 15.72 -9.08
N GLY A 121 0.00 16.87 -9.75
CA GLY A 121 -1.23 17.66 -9.88
C GLY A 121 -1.60 18.47 -8.64
N GLY A 122 -0.78 18.45 -7.61
CA GLY A 122 -0.95 19.18 -6.37
C GLY A 122 0.40 19.53 -5.72
N SER A 123 0.38 19.76 -4.42
CA SER A 123 1.57 20.06 -3.63
C SER A 123 1.80 18.99 -2.58
N GLN A 124 3.04 18.58 -2.40
CA GLN A 124 3.44 17.60 -1.39
C GLN A 124 2.66 16.27 -1.54
N PRO A 125 2.88 15.49 -2.63
CA PRO A 125 2.30 14.14 -2.75
C PRO A 125 2.86 13.25 -1.62
N VAL A 126 1.96 12.54 -0.92
CA VAL A 126 2.32 11.76 0.27
C VAL A 126 1.80 10.33 0.25
N SER A 127 0.81 10.03 -0.60
CA SER A 127 0.23 8.69 -0.67
C SER A 127 -0.32 8.40 -2.05
N ILE A 128 -0.17 7.16 -2.52
CA ILE A 128 -0.58 6.73 -3.85
C ILE A 128 -1.41 5.45 -3.71
N ALA A 129 -2.53 5.39 -4.42
CA ALA A 129 -3.36 4.19 -4.50
C ALA A 129 -3.65 3.85 -5.96
N GLU A 130 -3.81 2.57 -6.25
CA GLU A 130 -4.03 2.04 -7.60
C GLU A 130 -5.24 1.13 -7.61
N TRP A 131 -6.01 1.21 -8.70
CA TRP A 131 -7.00 0.22 -9.06
C TRP A 131 -7.05 0.03 -10.59
N GLY A 132 -6.66 -1.16 -11.02
CA GLY A 132 -6.52 -1.47 -12.44
C GLY A 132 -5.46 -0.58 -13.12
N ASN A 133 -5.88 0.30 -14.00
CA ASN A 133 -4.99 1.27 -14.64
C ASN A 133 -5.22 2.73 -14.18
N THR A 134 -5.97 2.92 -13.12
CA THR A 134 -6.21 4.25 -12.53
C THR A 134 -5.36 4.43 -11.28
N ILE A 135 -4.61 5.51 -11.26
CA ILE A 135 -3.72 5.86 -10.16
C ILE A 135 -4.23 7.13 -9.51
N TYR A 136 -4.45 7.09 -8.21
CA TYR A 136 -4.85 8.23 -7.39
C TYR A 136 -3.70 8.70 -6.53
N VAL A 137 -3.45 10.00 -6.52
CA VAL A 137 -2.37 10.62 -5.78
C VAL A 137 -2.93 11.61 -4.79
N LEU A 138 -2.69 11.37 -3.51
CA LEU A 138 -3.01 12.29 -2.43
C LEU A 138 -1.90 13.33 -2.29
N ASN A 139 -2.25 14.59 -2.46
CA ASN A 139 -1.40 15.75 -2.23
C ASN A 139 -1.84 16.44 -0.93
N SER A 140 -0.99 16.42 0.08
CA SER A 140 -1.28 16.93 1.43
C SER A 140 -1.09 18.44 1.56
N GLY A 141 -0.29 19.05 0.69
CA GLY A 141 0.05 20.48 0.77
C GLY A 141 -1.04 21.40 0.24
N GLY A 142 -1.02 22.65 0.71
CA GLY A 142 -1.98 23.68 0.30
C GLY A 142 -3.40 23.35 0.73
N ALA A 143 -4.33 23.33 -0.23
CA ALA A 143 -5.73 23.00 0.02
C ALA A 143 -5.98 21.50 0.25
N GLY A 144 -4.99 20.66 -0.06
CA GLY A 144 -5.16 19.21 -0.05
C GLY A 144 -6.09 18.72 -1.17
N ASN A 145 -5.63 17.76 -1.96
CA ASN A 145 -6.46 17.20 -3.03
C ASN A 145 -6.03 15.78 -3.40
N VAL A 146 -6.90 15.09 -4.11
CA VAL A 146 -6.61 13.86 -4.83
C VAL A 146 -6.64 14.16 -6.33
N THR A 147 -5.62 13.73 -7.05
CA THR A 147 -5.55 13.78 -8.51
C THR A 147 -5.55 12.37 -9.09
N ALA A 148 -6.08 12.20 -10.30
CA ALA A 148 -6.16 10.90 -10.93
C ALA A 148 -5.42 10.86 -12.27
N PHE A 149 -4.83 9.69 -12.57
CA PHE A 149 -4.04 9.41 -13.76
C PHE A 149 -4.45 8.08 -14.37
N ARG A 150 -4.20 7.90 -15.68
CA ARG A 150 -4.22 6.61 -16.37
C ARG A 150 -2.81 6.13 -16.59
N LEU A 151 -2.53 4.92 -16.11
CA LEU A 151 -1.29 4.20 -16.41
C LEU A 151 -1.46 3.42 -17.71
N ASN A 152 -0.58 3.64 -18.69
CA ASN A 152 -0.59 2.86 -19.93
C ASN A 152 0.31 1.61 -19.83
N GLY A 153 0.24 0.72 -20.81
CA GLY A 153 1.02 -0.52 -20.85
C GLY A 153 2.54 -0.34 -20.92
N SER A 154 3.04 0.86 -21.26
CA SER A 154 4.47 1.20 -21.22
C SER A 154 4.92 1.76 -19.86
N GLY A 155 4.01 1.92 -18.91
CA GLY A 155 4.31 2.46 -17.57
C GLY A 155 4.35 3.98 -17.54
N GLN A 156 3.63 4.65 -18.43
CA GLN A 156 3.53 6.11 -18.45
C GLN A 156 2.18 6.55 -17.86
N LEU A 157 2.20 7.63 -17.09
CA LEU A 157 1.03 8.26 -16.49
C LEU A 157 0.48 9.37 -17.40
N HIS A 158 -0.82 9.38 -17.55
CA HIS A 158 -1.53 10.43 -18.27
C HIS A 158 -2.57 11.04 -17.31
N PRO A 159 -2.46 12.33 -16.97
CA PRO A 159 -3.46 12.98 -16.11
C PRO A 159 -4.86 12.85 -16.71
N ILE A 160 -5.84 12.47 -15.89
CA ILE A 160 -7.24 12.53 -16.28
C ILE A 160 -7.66 13.99 -16.19
N ALA A 161 -8.16 14.55 -17.30
CA ALA A 161 -8.53 15.96 -17.37
C ALA A 161 -9.63 16.29 -16.34
N ASN A 162 -9.43 17.36 -15.57
CA ASN A 162 -10.35 17.83 -14.52
C ASN A 162 -10.57 16.85 -13.36
N ALA A 163 -9.73 15.83 -13.21
CA ALA A 163 -9.84 14.84 -12.14
C ALA A 163 -9.10 15.27 -10.87
N THR A 164 -9.44 16.44 -10.36
CA THR A 164 -8.98 16.92 -9.06
C THR A 164 -10.15 16.99 -8.10
N ALA A 165 -10.09 16.19 -7.03
CA ALA A 165 -11.05 16.23 -5.93
C ALA A 165 -10.39 16.84 -4.70
N PHE A 166 -11.01 17.87 -4.10
CA PHE A 166 -10.51 18.51 -2.90
C PHE A 166 -10.96 17.76 -1.64
N LEU A 167 -10.11 17.81 -0.62
CA LEU A 167 -10.40 17.31 0.72
C LEU A 167 -11.48 18.18 1.41
N SER A 168 -11.90 17.78 2.61
CA SER A 168 -13.03 18.42 3.32
C SER A 168 -12.78 19.91 3.60
N ALA A 169 -11.54 20.31 3.85
CA ALA A 169 -11.11 21.69 4.05
C ALA A 169 -9.60 21.85 3.78
N ASN A 170 -9.09 23.07 3.90
CA ASN A 170 -7.66 23.35 3.77
C ASN A 170 -6.90 22.86 4.99
N ALA A 171 -5.67 22.36 4.78
CA ALA A 171 -4.74 21.96 5.83
C ALA A 171 -5.28 20.89 6.81
N THR A 172 -6.11 19.99 6.32
CA THR A 172 -6.70 18.89 7.11
C THR A 172 -5.71 17.76 7.39
N GLY A 173 -4.54 17.77 6.75
CA GLY A 173 -3.49 16.78 6.94
C GLY A 173 -3.82 15.43 6.29
N GLY A 174 -4.06 15.44 4.99
CA GLY A 174 -4.23 14.19 4.24
C GLY A 174 -3.03 13.27 4.42
N SER A 175 -3.23 12.04 4.95
CA SER A 175 -2.15 11.14 5.38
C SER A 175 -2.15 9.79 4.67
N SER A 176 -3.27 9.28 4.21
CA SER A 176 -3.33 8.05 3.44
C SER A 176 -4.48 8.05 2.44
N ILE A 177 -4.28 7.34 1.33
CA ILE A 177 -5.32 7.08 0.33
C ILE A 177 -5.39 5.57 0.07
N SER A 178 -6.60 5.04 -0.09
CA SER A 178 -6.86 3.65 -0.44
C SER A 178 -8.06 3.53 -1.37
N VAL A 179 -8.05 2.56 -2.28
CA VAL A 179 -9.17 2.27 -3.19
C VAL A 179 -9.80 0.95 -2.76
N SER A 180 -11.13 0.87 -2.77
CA SER A 180 -11.86 -0.36 -2.48
C SER A 180 -11.59 -1.44 -3.55
N PRO A 181 -11.68 -2.74 -3.20
CA PRO A 181 -11.38 -3.83 -4.14
C PRO A 181 -12.25 -3.85 -5.40
N ASP A 182 -13.47 -3.33 -5.33
CA ASP A 182 -14.37 -3.17 -6.48
C ASP A 182 -14.05 -1.93 -7.32
N GLY A 183 -13.17 -1.03 -6.83
CA GLY A 183 -12.80 0.21 -7.49
C GLY A 183 -13.85 1.32 -7.42
N GLU A 184 -14.91 1.16 -6.64
CA GLU A 184 -16.03 2.12 -6.59
C GLU A 184 -15.83 3.23 -5.56
N THR A 185 -14.94 3.02 -4.58
CA THR A 185 -14.70 3.97 -3.49
C THR A 185 -13.22 4.26 -3.28
N VAL A 186 -12.88 5.53 -3.18
CA VAL A 186 -11.60 6.01 -2.64
C VAL A 186 -11.83 6.51 -1.22
N ALA A 187 -10.98 6.11 -0.28
CA ALA A 187 -10.94 6.62 1.09
C ALA A 187 -9.66 7.41 1.34
N VAL A 188 -9.77 8.58 1.97
CA VAL A 188 -8.64 9.43 2.39
C VAL A 188 -8.77 9.73 3.87
N VAL A 189 -7.69 9.58 4.61
CA VAL A 189 -7.63 10.02 6.01
C VAL A 189 -7.11 11.44 6.09
N GLU A 190 -7.81 12.28 6.84
CA GLU A 190 -7.43 13.64 7.22
C GLU A 190 -7.04 13.67 8.70
N ARG A 191 -5.77 13.39 8.99
CA ARG A 191 -5.30 13.15 10.37
C ARG A 191 -5.45 14.35 11.31
N ILE A 192 -5.32 15.60 10.82
CA ILE A 192 -5.48 16.81 11.62
C ILE A 192 -6.95 17.07 11.91
N ALA A 193 -7.82 16.85 10.93
CA ALA A 193 -9.27 17.02 11.07
C ALA A 193 -9.93 15.84 11.80
N GLY A 194 -9.27 14.67 11.88
CA GLY A 194 -9.83 13.46 12.47
C GLY A 194 -10.95 12.84 11.63
N ASN A 195 -10.92 13.05 10.31
CA ASN A 195 -11.94 12.60 9.37
C ASN A 195 -11.41 11.49 8.47
N ILE A 196 -12.36 10.75 7.90
CA ILE A 196 -12.15 9.82 6.79
C ILE A 196 -13.08 10.30 5.66
N ASP A 197 -12.50 10.86 4.61
CA ASP A 197 -13.25 11.26 3.43
C ASP A 197 -13.42 10.07 2.50
N THR A 198 -14.63 9.82 2.05
CA THR A 198 -14.91 8.83 1.00
C THR A 198 -15.37 9.53 -0.27
N PHE A 199 -14.93 9.02 -1.40
CA PHE A 199 -15.28 9.52 -2.73
C PHE A 199 -15.81 8.36 -3.56
N HIS A 200 -16.91 8.57 -4.26
CA HIS A 200 -17.35 7.62 -5.28
C HIS A 200 -16.49 7.78 -6.55
N VAL A 201 -16.09 6.68 -7.14
CA VAL A 201 -15.33 6.63 -8.40
C VAL A 201 -16.30 6.55 -9.57
N ASN A 202 -16.28 7.54 -10.44
CA ASN A 202 -17.07 7.55 -11.66
C ASN A 202 -16.43 6.65 -12.75
N ALA A 203 -17.19 6.28 -13.77
CA ALA A 203 -16.73 5.40 -14.85
C ALA A 203 -15.50 5.92 -15.63
N ASP A 204 -15.28 7.23 -15.63
CA ASP A 204 -14.11 7.89 -16.23
C ASP A 204 -12.89 7.92 -15.30
N GLY A 205 -13.04 7.48 -14.05
CA GLY A 205 -12.02 7.50 -13.02
C GLY A 205 -11.94 8.79 -12.22
N MET A 206 -12.82 9.75 -12.48
CA MET A 206 -12.93 10.96 -11.64
C MET A 206 -13.64 10.65 -10.33
N LEU A 207 -13.31 11.41 -9.30
CA LEU A 207 -13.91 11.28 -7.98
C LEU A 207 -15.09 12.24 -7.81
N SER A 208 -16.11 11.82 -7.08
CA SER A 208 -17.18 12.68 -6.59
C SER A 208 -16.66 13.76 -5.61
N ALA A 209 -17.55 14.62 -5.12
CA ALA A 209 -17.26 15.40 -3.92
C ALA A 209 -17.08 14.46 -2.71
N ALA A 210 -16.27 14.90 -1.75
CA ALA A 210 -16.01 14.17 -0.51
C ALA A 210 -17.28 13.95 0.31
N VAL A 211 -17.46 12.75 0.83
CA VAL A 211 -18.41 12.45 1.90
C VAL A 211 -17.60 12.35 3.19
N VAL A 212 -17.65 13.40 4.00
CA VAL A 212 -16.87 13.51 5.23
C VAL A 212 -17.45 12.60 6.32
N ASN A 213 -16.61 11.77 6.92
CA ASN A 213 -16.96 10.87 8.01
C ASN A 213 -15.99 11.10 9.18
N PRO A 214 -16.45 11.48 10.37
CA PRO A 214 -15.61 11.49 11.55
C PRO A 214 -15.09 10.08 11.86
N SER A 215 -13.82 9.94 12.23
CA SER A 215 -13.32 8.67 12.78
C SER A 215 -13.98 8.38 14.11
N THR A 216 -14.17 7.10 14.44
CA THR A 216 -14.70 6.69 15.76
C THR A 216 -13.67 6.88 16.86
N GLY A 217 -12.40 6.70 16.56
CA GLY A 217 -11.30 6.92 17.48
C GLY A 217 -10.52 8.19 17.20
N ALA A 218 -9.75 8.65 18.18
CA ALA A 218 -8.91 9.82 18.07
C ALA A 218 -7.64 9.54 17.25
N GLY A 219 -7.24 10.52 16.44
CA GLY A 219 -5.97 10.45 15.72
C GLY A 219 -5.98 9.45 14.55
N ALA A 220 -7.06 9.39 13.77
CA ALA A 220 -7.05 8.62 12.52
C ALA A 220 -5.82 8.99 11.68
N PHE A 221 -5.06 7.99 11.22
CA PHE A 221 -3.80 8.23 10.51
C PHE A 221 -3.73 7.52 9.16
N SER A 222 -3.99 6.22 9.11
CA SER A 222 -3.97 5.47 7.85
C SER A 222 -5.21 4.60 7.70
N ALA A 223 -5.61 4.37 6.45
CA ALA A 223 -6.73 3.53 6.10
C ALA A 223 -6.36 2.58 4.96
N ARG A 224 -6.74 1.31 5.08
CA ARG A 224 -6.58 0.27 4.05
C ARG A 224 -7.88 -0.50 3.88
N PHE A 225 -8.25 -0.78 2.64
CA PHE A 225 -9.33 -1.72 2.36
C PHE A 225 -8.82 -3.16 2.46
N ALA A 226 -9.54 -3.99 3.20
CA ALA A 226 -9.38 -5.43 3.16
C ALA A 226 -9.99 -6.00 1.86
N PRO A 227 -9.57 -7.19 1.39
CA PRO A 227 -10.08 -7.80 0.17
C PRO A 227 -11.61 -8.00 0.11
N ASP A 228 -12.28 -8.03 1.26
CA ASP A 228 -13.73 -8.11 1.38
C ASP A 228 -14.46 -6.75 1.35
N GLY A 229 -13.71 -5.65 1.14
CA GLY A 229 -14.23 -4.28 1.06
C GLY A 229 -14.42 -3.59 2.41
N LYS A 230 -13.99 -4.17 3.52
CA LYS A 230 -13.97 -3.47 4.82
C LYS A 230 -12.81 -2.49 4.87
N LEU A 231 -13.07 -1.29 5.37
CA LEU A 231 -12.05 -0.28 5.59
C LEU A 231 -11.50 -0.41 7.01
N ILE A 232 -10.18 -0.58 7.13
CA ILE A 232 -9.47 -0.68 8.40
C ILE A 232 -8.68 0.60 8.62
N VAL A 233 -8.81 1.22 9.80
CA VAL A 233 -8.23 2.53 10.10
C VAL A 233 -7.38 2.46 11.35
N SER A 234 -6.12 2.88 11.24
CA SER A 234 -5.21 3.08 12.37
C SER A 234 -5.48 4.40 13.06
N GLU A 235 -5.47 4.40 14.38
CA GLU A 235 -5.77 5.54 15.24
C GLU A 235 -4.63 5.72 16.25
N THR A 236 -3.97 6.87 16.21
CA THR A 236 -2.81 7.17 17.11
C THR A 236 -3.23 7.27 18.57
N GLY A 237 -4.51 7.44 18.83
CA GLY A 237 -5.09 7.65 20.15
C GLY A 237 -5.18 9.13 20.56
N PRO A 238 -5.79 9.41 21.70
CA PRO A 238 -5.87 10.75 22.25
C PRO A 238 -4.50 11.33 22.58
N ALA A 239 -4.33 12.62 22.38
CA ALA A 239 -3.09 13.30 22.76
C ALA A 239 -2.82 13.13 24.27
N ASN A 240 -1.59 12.79 24.61
CA ASN A 240 -1.09 12.57 25.98
C ASN A 240 -1.59 11.29 26.68
N GLU A 241 -2.25 10.38 26.00
CA GLU A 241 -2.51 9.03 26.52
C GLU A 241 -1.37 8.10 26.13
N VAL A 242 -0.74 7.49 27.12
CA VAL A 242 0.24 6.43 26.89
C VAL A 242 -0.53 5.16 26.55
N ASP A 243 -0.10 4.47 25.47
CA ASP A 243 -0.74 3.25 24.97
C ASP A 243 -2.23 3.40 24.61
N GLY A 244 -2.67 4.64 24.33
CA GLY A 244 -4.04 4.96 23.94
C GLY A 244 -4.37 4.70 22.47
N SER A 245 -3.46 4.08 21.70
CA SER A 245 -3.66 3.80 20.28
C SER A 245 -4.68 2.70 20.05
N ALA A 246 -5.40 2.81 18.93
CA ALA A 246 -6.47 1.90 18.60
C ALA A 246 -6.52 1.58 17.09
N ILE A 247 -7.40 0.66 16.72
CA ILE A 247 -7.73 0.32 15.35
C ILE A 247 -9.25 0.19 15.21
N SER A 248 -9.80 0.72 14.13
CA SER A 248 -11.23 0.63 13.83
C SER A 248 -11.49 -0.03 12.48
N SER A 249 -12.67 -0.60 12.31
CA SER A 249 -13.11 -1.13 11.02
C SER A 249 -14.50 -0.61 10.64
N TYR A 250 -14.71 -0.45 9.33
CA TYR A 250 -15.93 0.15 8.79
C TYR A 250 -16.45 -0.62 7.57
N THR A 251 -17.76 -0.54 7.38
CA THR A 251 -18.42 -0.83 6.09
C THR A 251 -18.74 0.48 5.41
N VAL A 252 -18.39 0.61 4.13
CA VAL A 252 -18.83 1.74 3.31
C VAL A 252 -20.28 1.50 2.88
N LEU A 253 -21.14 2.46 3.17
CA LEU A 253 -22.57 2.45 2.76
C LEU A 253 -22.71 3.01 1.34
N PRO A 254 -23.81 2.71 0.61
CA PRO A 254 -24.02 3.19 -0.75
C PRO A 254 -24.00 4.72 -0.92
N ASN A 255 -24.22 5.47 0.16
CA ASN A 255 -24.16 6.95 0.16
C ASN A 255 -22.77 7.49 0.55
N GLY A 256 -21.75 6.65 0.62
CA GLY A 256 -20.41 7.01 1.03
C GLY A 256 -20.21 7.18 2.54
N LYS A 257 -21.25 7.04 3.36
CA LYS A 257 -21.10 7.08 4.81
C LYS A 257 -20.45 5.79 5.31
N LEU A 258 -19.67 5.92 6.38
CA LEU A 258 -19.01 4.81 7.06
C LEU A 258 -19.87 4.33 8.25
N ALA A 259 -20.16 3.03 8.27
CA ALA A 259 -20.76 2.37 9.41
C ALA A 259 -19.69 1.58 10.16
N ALA A 260 -19.40 1.97 11.40
CA ALA A 260 -18.40 1.29 12.20
C ALA A 260 -18.81 -0.14 12.53
N VAL A 261 -17.87 -1.08 12.38
CA VAL A 261 -18.01 -2.50 12.74
C VAL A 261 -17.28 -2.77 14.05
N SER A 262 -16.00 -2.46 14.11
CA SER A 262 -15.22 -2.41 15.35
C SER A 262 -14.79 -0.97 15.60
N GLN A 263 -14.90 -0.51 16.85
CA GLN A 263 -14.67 0.87 17.22
C GLN A 263 -13.52 0.93 18.23
N SER A 264 -12.44 1.58 17.86
CA SER A 264 -11.28 1.88 18.71
C SER A 264 -10.84 0.69 19.54
N VAL A 265 -10.59 -0.45 18.89
CA VAL A 265 -10.05 -1.65 19.56
C VAL A 265 -8.61 -1.33 19.96
N PRO A 266 -8.24 -1.44 21.26
CA PRO A 266 -6.90 -1.09 21.73
C PRO A 266 -5.80 -1.88 21.02
N THR A 267 -4.68 -1.23 20.69
CA THR A 267 -3.49 -1.87 20.13
C THR A 267 -2.43 -2.20 21.19
N ASP A 268 -2.70 -1.85 22.44
CA ASP A 268 -1.78 -2.00 23.58
C ASP A 268 -0.39 -1.37 23.30
N GLY A 269 -0.40 -0.24 22.61
CA GLY A 269 0.80 0.51 22.24
C GLY A 269 0.53 1.97 21.94
N ALA A 270 1.57 2.72 21.63
CA ALA A 270 1.56 4.15 21.40
C ALA A 270 1.86 4.50 19.95
N ALA A 271 1.21 5.56 19.45
CA ALA A 271 1.38 6.10 18.10
C ALA A 271 1.19 5.03 17.00
N ASN A 272 0.03 4.35 17.01
CA ASN A 272 -0.37 3.48 15.90
C ASN A 272 -0.68 4.33 14.67
N CYS A 273 0.22 4.32 13.71
CA CYS A 273 0.10 5.13 12.50
C CYS A 273 -0.15 4.28 11.24
N TRP A 274 0.51 3.15 11.10
CA TRP A 274 0.52 2.37 9.86
C TRP A 274 -0.10 1.00 10.05
N ASN A 275 -0.78 0.50 9.02
CA ASN A 275 -1.31 -0.86 9.01
C ASN A 275 -1.01 -1.60 7.70
N ALA A 276 -0.95 -2.92 7.79
CA ALA A 276 -0.83 -3.81 6.65
C ALA A 276 -1.74 -5.03 6.82
N ILE A 277 -2.49 -5.36 5.77
CA ILE A 277 -3.46 -6.46 5.75
C ILE A 277 -2.87 -7.61 4.95
N THR A 278 -3.00 -8.85 5.44
CA THR A 278 -2.57 -10.03 4.69
C THR A 278 -3.33 -10.17 3.37
N PRO A 279 -2.71 -10.69 2.29
CA PRO A 279 -3.39 -10.82 0.99
C PRO A 279 -4.67 -11.67 1.04
N ASP A 280 -4.78 -12.59 2.00
CA ASP A 280 -5.99 -13.39 2.22
C ASP A 280 -7.07 -12.69 3.07
N GLY A 281 -6.79 -11.47 3.53
CA GLY A 281 -7.70 -10.64 4.31
C GLY A 281 -8.00 -11.12 5.72
N LYS A 282 -7.24 -12.09 6.24
CA LYS A 282 -7.52 -12.66 7.56
C LYS A 282 -6.90 -11.92 8.73
N HIS A 283 -5.78 -11.25 8.49
CA HIS A 283 -5.04 -10.56 9.53
C HIS A 283 -4.69 -9.14 9.13
N VAL A 284 -4.66 -8.25 10.11
CA VAL A 284 -4.10 -6.91 10.00
C VAL A 284 -3.07 -6.71 11.10
N TYR A 285 -1.94 -6.14 10.72
CA TYR A 285 -0.87 -5.74 11.63
C TYR A 285 -0.76 -4.22 11.65
N VAL A 286 -0.50 -3.68 12.82
CA VAL A 286 -0.34 -2.24 13.02
C VAL A 286 0.99 -1.93 13.67
N SER A 287 1.61 -0.86 13.23
CA SER A 287 2.87 -0.37 13.73
C SER A 287 2.63 0.68 14.82
N ASN A 288 2.94 0.33 16.07
CA ASN A 288 2.90 1.24 17.21
C ASN A 288 4.28 1.93 17.34
N ALA A 289 4.47 3.03 16.61
CA ALA A 289 5.78 3.68 16.46
C ALA A 289 6.35 4.19 17.80
N GLY A 290 5.49 4.65 18.70
CA GLY A 290 5.91 5.14 20.01
C GLY A 290 6.36 4.04 20.97
N SER A 291 5.88 2.80 20.79
CA SER A 291 6.22 1.64 21.62
C SER A 291 7.18 0.66 20.92
N SER A 292 7.60 0.94 19.69
CA SER A 292 8.49 0.07 18.90
C SER A 292 8.00 -1.38 18.76
N ASN A 293 6.68 -1.59 18.73
CA ASN A 293 6.08 -2.92 18.63
C ASN A 293 5.02 -3.01 17.53
N ILE A 294 4.57 -4.22 17.26
CA ILE A 294 3.56 -4.53 16.24
C ILE A 294 2.41 -5.23 16.93
N ALA A 295 1.22 -4.67 16.82
CA ALA A 295 -0.01 -5.34 17.24
C ALA A 295 -0.64 -6.09 16.07
N GLY A 296 -1.32 -7.20 16.36
CA GLY A 296 -1.96 -8.04 15.36
C GLY A 296 -3.42 -8.33 15.68
N PHE A 297 -4.26 -8.35 14.65
CA PHE A 297 -5.69 -8.64 14.77
C PHE A 297 -6.15 -9.61 13.69
N THR A 298 -7.08 -10.49 14.03
CA THR A 298 -7.86 -11.24 13.05
C THR A 298 -8.99 -10.36 12.52
N ILE A 299 -9.26 -10.46 11.23
CA ILE A 299 -10.41 -9.81 10.58
C ILE A 299 -11.47 -10.87 10.37
N GLY A 300 -12.59 -10.78 11.12
CA GLY A 300 -13.73 -11.66 10.95
C GLY A 300 -14.53 -11.36 9.68
N THR A 301 -15.36 -12.28 9.23
CA THR A 301 -16.16 -12.17 7.99
C THR A 301 -17.09 -10.95 7.95
N SER A 302 -17.47 -10.40 9.10
CA SER A 302 -18.23 -9.15 9.20
C SER A 302 -17.34 -7.91 9.21
N GLY A 303 -16.01 -8.09 9.25
CA GLY A 303 -15.02 -7.01 9.45
C GLY A 303 -14.71 -6.74 10.93
N THR A 304 -15.18 -7.58 11.85
CA THR A 304 -14.84 -7.46 13.28
C THR A 304 -13.37 -7.72 13.51
N LEU A 305 -12.73 -6.90 14.35
CA LEU A 305 -11.33 -7.02 14.73
C LEU A 305 -11.22 -7.71 16.11
N ALA A 306 -10.41 -8.75 16.17
CA ALA A 306 -10.11 -9.45 17.43
C ALA A 306 -8.59 -9.56 17.62
N PRO A 307 -8.03 -9.19 18.79
CA PRO A 307 -6.61 -9.28 19.05
C PRO A 307 -6.06 -10.70 18.89
N ILE A 308 -4.85 -10.83 18.31
CA ILE A 308 -4.10 -12.07 18.22
C ILE A 308 -3.21 -12.20 19.44
N ALA A 309 -3.25 -13.35 20.14
CA ALA A 309 -2.29 -13.75 21.19
C ALA A 309 -1.91 -12.65 22.21
N GLY A 310 -2.88 -11.84 22.65
CA GLY A 310 -2.64 -10.77 23.63
C GLY A 310 -2.24 -9.44 23.00
N THR A 311 -2.59 -9.21 21.77
CA THR A 311 -2.47 -7.98 20.98
C THR A 311 -1.08 -7.76 20.38
N ILE A 312 0.00 -7.70 21.18
CA ILE A 312 1.37 -7.50 20.68
C ILE A 312 1.90 -8.83 20.14
N VAL A 313 2.20 -8.85 18.84
CA VAL A 313 2.67 -10.06 18.13
C VAL A 313 4.11 -9.95 17.64
N GLY A 314 4.71 -8.75 17.66
CA GLY A 314 6.09 -8.52 17.26
C GLY A 314 6.69 -7.30 17.97
N SER A 315 8.01 -7.28 18.08
CA SER A 315 8.75 -6.15 18.66
C SER A 315 9.95 -5.81 17.79
N ASN A 316 10.18 -4.53 17.60
CA ASN A 316 11.39 -3.98 16.99
C ASN A 316 12.39 -3.58 18.10
N PRO A 317 13.63 -3.24 17.75
CA PRO A 317 14.57 -2.70 18.74
C PRO A 317 13.97 -1.49 19.47
N ASP A 318 14.25 -1.36 20.77
CA ASP A 318 13.77 -0.24 21.59
C ASP A 318 14.13 1.11 20.96
N GLY A 319 13.18 2.03 20.92
CA GLY A 319 13.35 3.35 20.32
C GLY A 319 13.50 3.36 18.81
N SER A 320 13.10 2.27 18.13
CA SER A 320 13.23 2.16 16.66
C SER A 320 12.34 3.12 15.89
N THR A 321 11.28 3.64 16.51
CA THR A 321 10.24 4.43 15.83
C THR A 321 9.88 3.71 14.53
N ASN A 322 9.20 2.56 14.67
CA ASN A 322 8.82 1.74 13.54
C ASN A 322 7.76 2.47 12.71
N LEU A 323 8.21 3.13 11.67
CA LEU A 323 7.42 3.82 10.67
C LEU A 323 6.67 2.80 9.80
N ASP A 324 6.39 3.09 8.59
CA ASP A 324 5.61 2.28 7.65
C ASP A 324 5.89 0.77 7.70
N ILE A 325 4.88 -0.05 7.39
CA ILE A 325 4.96 -1.51 7.33
C ILE A 325 4.41 -2.05 6.02
N ALA A 326 4.96 -3.17 5.56
CA ALA A 326 4.52 -3.87 4.36
C ALA A 326 4.48 -5.38 4.58
N ILE A 327 3.58 -6.06 3.85
CA ILE A 327 3.53 -7.53 3.79
C ILE A 327 3.98 -7.97 2.40
N SER A 328 4.76 -9.07 2.31
CA SER A 328 5.12 -9.68 1.04
C SER A 328 3.89 -10.13 0.25
N GLY A 329 3.98 -10.13 -1.08
CA GLY A 329 2.87 -10.50 -1.95
C GLY A 329 2.32 -11.91 -1.71
N ASP A 330 3.15 -12.83 -1.19
CA ASP A 330 2.73 -14.18 -0.79
C ASP A 330 2.20 -14.28 0.66
N GLY A 331 2.21 -13.16 1.39
CA GLY A 331 1.72 -13.07 2.77
C GLY A 331 2.59 -13.71 3.84
N LYS A 332 3.81 -14.14 3.51
CA LYS A 332 4.66 -14.88 4.45
C LYS A 332 5.54 -14.02 5.34
N PHE A 333 5.82 -12.79 4.92
CA PHE A 333 6.69 -11.88 5.66
C PHE A 333 6.05 -10.52 5.87
N LEU A 334 6.23 -9.98 7.06
CA LEU A 334 5.97 -8.58 7.40
C LEU A 334 7.31 -7.86 7.54
N TYR A 335 7.38 -6.66 6.99
CA TYR A 335 8.53 -5.77 7.06
C TYR A 335 8.15 -4.49 7.78
N SER A 336 8.99 -4.04 8.70
CA SER A 336 8.80 -2.84 9.51
C SER A 336 9.98 -1.89 9.31
N LEU A 337 9.73 -0.68 8.83
CA LEU A 337 10.77 0.35 8.65
C LEU A 337 11.07 1.01 9.99
N ASN A 338 12.24 0.78 10.55
CA ASN A 338 12.71 1.29 11.83
C ASN A 338 13.55 2.55 11.61
N GLY A 339 12.88 3.71 11.46
CA GLY A 339 13.50 4.94 10.98
C GLY A 339 14.57 5.51 11.91
N GLU A 340 14.36 5.45 13.23
CA GLU A 340 15.28 6.03 14.21
C GLU A 340 16.60 5.25 14.35
N VAL A 341 16.54 3.92 14.16
CA VAL A 341 17.74 3.06 14.26
C VAL A 341 18.30 2.63 12.89
N GLY A 342 17.62 2.97 11.80
CA GLY A 342 18.12 2.72 10.44
C GLY A 342 18.13 1.24 10.04
N THR A 343 17.09 0.48 10.41
CA THR A 343 16.93 -0.93 10.03
C THR A 343 15.56 -1.21 9.43
N VAL A 344 15.41 -2.40 8.85
CA VAL A 344 14.10 -2.97 8.52
C VAL A 344 13.93 -4.28 9.29
N GLY A 345 12.92 -4.33 10.17
CA GLY A 345 12.53 -5.54 10.87
C GLY A 345 11.85 -6.51 9.90
N VAL A 346 12.21 -7.78 9.98
CA VAL A 346 11.62 -8.86 9.17
C VAL A 346 10.99 -9.89 10.08
N PHE A 347 9.71 -10.16 9.86
CA PHE A 347 8.93 -11.11 10.66
C PHE A 347 8.26 -12.13 9.75
N ALA A 348 8.36 -13.41 10.09
CA ALA A 348 7.59 -14.46 9.43
C ALA A 348 6.16 -14.47 9.97
N VAL A 349 5.19 -14.42 9.07
CA VAL A 349 3.76 -14.48 9.40
C VAL A 349 3.35 -15.95 9.57
N ARG A 350 2.85 -16.31 10.73
CA ARG A 350 2.33 -17.65 11.04
C ARG A 350 0.87 -17.80 10.59
N PRO A 351 0.40 -19.04 10.35
CA PRO A 351 -1.00 -19.27 9.95
C PRO A 351 -2.05 -18.80 10.98
N ASP A 352 -1.66 -18.69 12.25
CA ASP A 352 -2.51 -18.18 13.34
C ASP A 352 -2.41 -16.63 13.49
N GLY A 353 -1.62 -15.98 12.64
CA GLY A 353 -1.40 -14.54 12.64
C GLY A 353 -0.32 -14.07 13.61
N THR A 354 0.31 -14.95 14.39
CA THR A 354 1.47 -14.58 15.21
C THR A 354 2.70 -14.31 14.32
N LEU A 355 3.65 -13.53 14.81
CA LEU A 355 4.88 -13.18 14.11
C LEU A 355 6.10 -13.80 14.78
N ASP A 356 7.00 -14.36 13.97
CA ASP A 356 8.34 -14.71 14.44
C ASP A 356 9.34 -13.72 13.86
N GLU A 357 10.11 -13.05 14.71
CA GLU A 357 11.23 -12.25 14.25
C GLU A 357 12.27 -13.13 13.53
N VAL A 358 12.58 -12.73 12.27
CA VAL A 358 13.57 -13.44 11.44
C VAL A 358 14.92 -12.75 11.53
N THR A 359 14.94 -11.44 11.30
CA THR A 359 16.18 -10.63 11.32
C THR A 359 15.84 -9.14 11.31
N GLN A 360 16.88 -8.34 11.53
CA GLN A 360 16.91 -6.91 11.25
C GLN A 360 17.84 -6.67 10.06
N ILE A 361 17.36 -6.01 8.99
CA ILE A 361 18.18 -5.60 7.85
C ILE A 361 18.85 -4.28 8.19
N PRO A 362 20.17 -4.22 8.35
CA PRO A 362 20.88 -2.99 8.66
C PRO A 362 21.25 -2.20 7.41
N GLY A 363 21.78 -0.99 7.58
CA GLY A 363 22.46 -0.23 6.53
C GLY A 363 21.72 1.01 6.04
N LEU A 364 20.56 1.32 6.59
CA LEU A 364 19.96 2.62 6.42
C LEU A 364 20.59 3.63 7.39
N PRO A 365 20.79 4.90 7.00
CA PRO A 365 21.13 5.95 7.95
C PRO A 365 20.04 6.11 9.01
N ALA A 366 20.43 6.15 10.28
CA ALA A 366 19.51 6.38 11.40
C ALA A 366 18.98 7.83 11.38
N ALA A 367 17.72 8.02 11.79
CA ALA A 367 17.06 9.32 11.91
C ALA A 367 17.20 10.20 10.65
N ALA A 368 17.10 9.63 9.46
CA ALA A 368 17.35 10.30 8.19
C ALA A 368 16.08 10.57 7.34
N GLY A 369 14.91 10.50 7.97
CA GLY A 369 13.64 10.86 7.33
C GLY A 369 13.12 9.86 6.31
N PHE A 370 13.56 8.61 6.39
CA PHE A 370 13.00 7.54 5.54
C PHE A 370 11.49 7.45 5.72
N ASN A 371 10.79 7.22 4.63
CA ASN A 371 9.34 7.06 4.62
C ASN A 371 8.91 6.27 3.39
N GLY A 372 7.98 5.33 3.59
CA GLY A 372 7.51 4.44 2.53
C GLY A 372 8.30 3.13 2.44
N ILE A 373 7.57 2.01 2.53
CA ILE A 373 8.07 0.65 2.37
C ILE A 373 7.10 -0.16 1.50
N ALA A 374 7.63 -1.00 0.64
CA ALA A 374 6.85 -1.93 -0.17
C ALA A 374 7.60 -3.26 -0.32
N ALA A 375 6.91 -4.39 -0.46
CA ALA A 375 7.51 -5.71 -0.56
C ALA A 375 6.91 -6.53 -1.71
N LEU A 376 7.78 -7.31 -2.39
CA LEU A 376 7.39 -8.29 -3.42
C LEU A 376 6.94 -9.60 -2.80
#